data_0c7e7cc646e2236fd708e28ac80b0ffa
#
_entry.id   0c7e7cc646e2236fd708e28ac80b0ffa
#
_cell.length_a   1.000
_cell.length_b   1.000
_cell.length_c   1.000
_cell.angle_alpha   90.00
_cell.angle_beta   90.00
_cell.angle_gamma   90.00
#
_symmetry.space_group_name_H-M   'P 1'
#
loop_
_entity.id
_entity.type
_entity.pdbx_description
1 polymer ?
#
loop_
_entity_poly.entity_id
_entity_poly.type
_entity_poly.pdbx_seq_one_letter_code
_entity_poly.pdbx_strand_id
1 'polypeptide(L)'
;MNARAGASGGVRAGVRAGAVACLVATALWAAPSVVRAAAPASEPAAAPIAPAERLLFMTPHLQGVAAQTELDYSLIASGPPEKVNDTVRVLVPTANNASHNASISDHTGEVPVPAGDLPCNPVVLYFLEHDIAEMEQLTGGQRRYFQKRVRIALAANPPIVQVNVNVNGKQVKARKVEIQPYLGDPNAQRFPQYVAKRYTFLFADEVPGGVSQIHTEVPGDNNDFAHPRIAETLSFQAAVHKLPSPQGTPAAPPPNGPRASR
;
A
#
# COMPACT_ATOMS: atom_id res chain seq x y z
N MET A 1 -28.58 39.58 -41.94
CA MET A 1 -29.84 40.36 -41.74
C MET A 1 -30.07 40.35 -40.23
N ASN A 2 -29.98 41.59 -39.69
CA ASN A 2 -30.59 42.11 -38.46
C ASN A 2 -30.24 41.42 -37.12
N ALA A 3 -29.38 41.96 -36.26
CA ALA A 3 -29.25 43.31 -35.66
C ALA A 3 -30.32 43.64 -34.60
N ARG A 4 -29.79 43.94 -33.41
CA ARG A 4 -30.05 45.02 -32.42
C ARG A 4 -30.23 44.47 -31.01
N ALA A 5 -29.44 44.77 -29.99
CA ALA A 5 -28.99 46.09 -29.40
C ALA A 5 -30.09 46.75 -28.53
N GLY A 6 -29.73 47.14 -27.33
CA GLY A 6 -30.38 48.10 -26.47
C GLY A 6 -30.03 47.79 -24.99
N ALA A 7 -29.10 48.43 -24.31
CA ALA A 7 -28.94 49.82 -23.83
C ALA A 7 -29.82 50.03 -22.58
N SER A 8 -29.24 50.23 -21.41
CA SER A 8 -28.74 51.44 -20.71
C SER A 8 -29.77 52.07 -19.76
N GLY A 9 -29.26 52.54 -18.60
CA GLY A 9 -29.82 53.53 -17.69
C GLY A 9 -29.63 53.11 -16.25
N GLY A 10 -28.86 53.63 -15.38
CA GLY A 10 -28.28 54.95 -15.18
C GLY A 10 -29.17 55.89 -14.39
N VAL A 11 -28.81 56.29 -13.18
CA VAL A 11 -29.05 57.59 -12.52
C VAL A 11 -28.91 57.38 -11.01
N ARG A 12 -27.87 57.81 -10.33
CA ARG A 12 -27.44 59.10 -9.70
C ARG A 12 -28.32 59.61 -8.59
N ALA A 13 -27.68 59.73 -7.41
CA ALA A 13 -27.49 60.88 -6.51
C ALA A 13 -28.61 61.27 -5.56
N GLY A 14 -28.18 61.57 -4.34
CA GLY A 14 -28.93 62.38 -3.37
C GLY A 14 -28.27 62.43 -1.99
N VAL A 15 -27.36 63.39 -1.83
CA VAL A 15 -26.79 63.85 -0.56
C VAL A 15 -27.89 64.58 0.24
N ARG A 16 -27.91 64.45 1.58
CA ARG A 16 -28.07 65.60 2.51
C ARG A 16 -27.75 65.22 3.98
N ALA A 17 -26.93 66.06 4.50
CA ALA A 17 -26.45 66.16 5.85
C ALA A 17 -27.58 66.59 6.83
N GLY A 18 -27.48 66.15 8.11
CA GLY A 18 -28.23 66.67 9.22
C GLY A 18 -27.51 66.32 10.50
N ALA A 19 -26.74 67.26 11.02
CA ALA A 19 -26.10 67.21 12.31
C ALA A 19 -27.15 67.51 13.42
N VAL A 20 -27.25 66.64 14.43
CA VAL A 20 -27.79 67.04 15.75
C VAL A 20 -26.89 66.41 16.79
N ALA A 21 -26.22 67.30 17.53
CA ALA A 21 -25.45 66.96 18.71
C ALA A 21 -26.39 66.75 19.90
N CYS A 22 -26.32 65.59 20.57
CA CYS A 22 -26.81 65.41 21.93
C CYS A 22 -25.70 64.76 22.74
N LEU A 23 -25.11 65.58 23.62
CA LEU A 23 -24.24 65.17 24.70
C LEU A 23 -25.08 64.40 25.71
N VAL A 24 -24.84 63.14 25.92
CA VAL A 24 -25.26 62.41 27.10
C VAL A 24 -24.03 61.73 27.68
N ALA A 25 -23.61 62.24 28.83
CA ALA A 25 -22.60 61.65 29.68
C ALA A 25 -23.12 60.32 30.24
N THR A 26 -22.54 59.20 29.87
CA THR A 26 -22.78 57.93 30.51
C THR A 26 -21.48 57.38 31.08
N ALA A 27 -21.55 57.10 32.39
CA ALA A 27 -20.48 56.61 33.22
C ALA A 27 -19.90 55.30 32.68
N LEU A 28 -18.56 55.24 32.58
CA LEU A 28 -17.79 54.00 32.32
C LEU A 28 -17.90 53.08 33.57
N TRP A 29 -18.68 52.06 33.48
CA TRP A 29 -18.48 50.88 34.29
C TRP A 29 -17.52 49.95 33.54
N ALA A 30 -16.26 49.93 33.99
CA ALA A 30 -15.26 48.96 33.54
C ALA A 30 -15.61 47.59 34.17
N ALA A 31 -16.27 46.73 33.38
CA ALA A 31 -16.39 45.32 33.72
C ALA A 31 -15.07 44.61 33.40
N PRO A 32 -14.48 43.83 34.32
CA PRO A 32 -13.29 43.05 34.00
C PRO A 32 -13.68 41.95 33.00
N SER A 33 -13.17 42.06 31.79
CA SER A 33 -13.25 41.00 30.78
C SER A 33 -12.43 39.79 31.28
N VAL A 34 -13.09 38.79 31.81
CA VAL A 34 -12.50 37.51 32.13
C VAL A 34 -12.17 36.86 30.77
N VAL A 35 -10.91 36.98 30.33
CA VAL A 35 -10.36 36.21 29.21
C VAL A 35 -10.38 34.75 29.67
N ARG A 36 -11.43 34.04 29.31
CA ARG A 36 -11.49 32.58 29.44
C ARG A 36 -10.49 32.01 28.45
N ALA A 37 -9.33 31.60 28.97
CA ALA A 37 -8.36 30.85 28.19
C ALA A 37 -9.10 29.62 27.64
N ALA A 38 -9.26 29.55 26.29
CA ALA A 38 -9.76 28.37 25.63
C ALA A 38 -8.76 27.26 25.96
N ALA A 39 -9.23 26.18 26.59
CA ALA A 39 -8.44 24.97 26.74
C ALA A 39 -7.96 24.52 25.34
N PRO A 40 -6.70 24.09 25.21
CA PRO A 40 -6.22 23.55 23.94
C PRO A 40 -7.17 22.43 23.53
N ALA A 41 -7.76 22.53 22.34
CA ALA A 41 -8.54 21.47 21.74
C ALA A 41 -7.63 20.23 21.70
N SER A 42 -7.98 19.19 22.44
CA SER A 42 -7.28 17.92 22.38
C SER A 42 -7.27 17.48 20.91
N GLU A 43 -6.09 17.32 20.33
CA GLU A 43 -5.95 16.70 19.02
C GLU A 43 -6.75 15.40 19.00
N PRO A 44 -7.56 15.14 17.95
CA PRO A 44 -8.30 13.89 17.88
C PRO A 44 -7.28 12.74 17.90
N ALA A 45 -7.37 11.88 18.91
CA ALA A 45 -6.54 10.70 19.02
C ALA A 45 -6.61 9.95 17.68
N ALA A 46 -5.43 9.65 17.10
CA ALA A 46 -5.35 8.90 15.83
C ALA A 46 -6.18 7.62 15.98
N ALA A 47 -7.05 7.35 15.01
CA ALA A 47 -7.88 6.16 15.04
C ALA A 47 -6.98 4.90 15.14
N PRO A 48 -7.33 3.91 15.97
CA PRO A 48 -6.52 2.70 16.10
C PRO A 48 -6.41 1.98 14.76
N ILE A 49 -5.19 1.50 14.45
CA ILE A 49 -4.92 0.74 13.24
C ILE A 49 -5.78 -0.53 13.24
N ALA A 50 -6.52 -0.77 12.16
CA ALA A 50 -7.41 -1.92 12.02
C ALA A 50 -6.64 -3.26 12.14
N PRO A 51 -7.22 -4.30 12.75
CA PRO A 51 -6.58 -5.61 12.91
C PRO A 51 -6.06 -6.20 11.59
N ALA A 52 -6.80 -6.08 10.50
CA ALA A 52 -6.36 -6.55 9.18
C ALA A 52 -5.14 -5.77 8.67
N GLU A 53 -5.16 -4.44 8.79
CA GLU A 53 -4.02 -3.59 8.41
C GLU A 53 -2.78 -3.91 9.26
N ARG A 54 -2.98 -4.14 10.58
CA ARG A 54 -1.91 -4.58 11.47
C ARG A 54 -1.35 -5.94 11.05
N LEU A 55 -2.22 -6.89 10.69
CA LEU A 55 -1.79 -8.22 10.23
C LEU A 55 -0.94 -8.11 8.97
N LEU A 56 -1.33 -7.30 7.99
CA LEU A 56 -0.61 -7.18 6.72
C LEU A 56 0.72 -6.44 6.88
N PHE A 57 0.76 -5.32 7.63
CA PHE A 57 1.88 -4.38 7.56
C PHE A 57 2.68 -4.25 8.86
N MET A 58 2.10 -4.56 10.02
CA MET A 58 2.73 -4.33 11.32
C MET A 58 3.15 -5.62 12.02
N THR A 59 2.89 -6.78 11.43
CA THR A 59 3.34 -8.07 11.96
C THR A 59 4.74 -8.38 11.46
N PRO A 60 5.69 -8.74 12.33
CA PRO A 60 7.06 -9.07 11.94
C PRO A 60 7.13 -10.48 11.32
N HIS A 61 6.62 -10.64 10.10
CA HIS A 61 6.47 -11.92 9.44
C HIS A 61 7.78 -12.69 9.23
N LEU A 62 8.90 -11.96 9.10
CA LEU A 62 10.23 -12.57 8.93
C LEU A 62 10.90 -12.93 10.26
N GLN A 63 10.23 -12.71 11.40
CA GLN A 63 10.77 -13.11 12.69
C GLN A 63 10.92 -14.64 12.75
N GLY A 64 12.11 -15.11 13.15
CA GLY A 64 12.42 -16.53 13.21
C GLY A 64 12.91 -17.14 11.90
N VAL A 65 12.92 -16.39 10.80
CA VAL A 65 13.61 -16.81 9.57
C VAL A 65 15.11 -16.72 9.79
N ALA A 66 15.83 -17.80 9.49
CA ALA A 66 17.29 -17.84 9.65
C ALA A 66 17.99 -16.87 8.67
N ALA A 67 19.16 -16.39 9.06
CA ALA A 67 19.99 -15.60 8.15
C ALA A 67 20.34 -16.41 6.89
N GLN A 68 20.60 -15.72 5.79
CA GLN A 68 20.93 -16.31 4.48
C GLN A 68 19.84 -17.28 3.97
N THR A 69 18.57 -16.98 4.30
CA THR A 69 17.42 -17.73 3.79
C THR A 69 16.75 -16.96 2.65
N GLU A 70 16.51 -17.64 1.55
CA GLU A 70 15.69 -17.18 0.44
C GLU A 70 14.31 -17.84 0.54
N LEU A 71 13.26 -17.04 0.51
CA LEU A 71 11.88 -17.47 0.47
C LEU A 71 11.40 -17.36 -0.97
N ASP A 72 11.06 -18.48 -1.58
CA ASP A 72 10.60 -18.56 -2.96
C ASP A 72 9.06 -18.54 -3.00
N TYR A 73 8.53 -17.72 -3.88
CA TYR A 73 7.10 -17.63 -4.18
C TYR A 73 6.88 -17.79 -5.68
N SER A 74 5.91 -18.63 -6.08
CA SER A 74 5.44 -18.63 -7.48
C SER A 74 4.42 -17.51 -7.68
N LEU A 75 4.55 -16.76 -8.75
CA LEU A 75 3.56 -15.79 -9.22
C LEU A 75 2.93 -16.32 -10.50
N ILE A 76 1.66 -16.69 -10.44
CA ILE A 76 0.91 -17.28 -11.55
C ILE A 76 -0.27 -16.35 -11.87
N ALA A 77 -0.37 -15.99 -13.13
CA ALA A 77 -1.46 -15.18 -13.65
C ALA A 77 -2.31 -15.94 -14.67
N SER A 78 -3.57 -15.62 -14.76
CA SER A 78 -4.51 -16.13 -15.74
C SER A 78 -5.43 -15.03 -16.24
N GLY A 79 -5.87 -15.15 -17.49
CA GLY A 79 -6.73 -14.17 -18.15
C GLY A 79 -5.93 -13.07 -18.89
N PRO A 80 -6.65 -12.22 -19.63
CA PRO A 80 -6.04 -11.14 -20.41
C PRO A 80 -5.62 -9.94 -19.54
N PRO A 81 -4.50 -9.25 -19.85
CA PRO A 81 -3.52 -9.67 -20.87
C PRO A 81 -2.73 -10.90 -20.40
N GLU A 82 -2.28 -11.73 -21.36
CA GLU A 82 -1.43 -12.86 -21.01
C GLU A 82 -0.15 -12.37 -20.31
N LYS A 83 0.14 -13.00 -19.18
CA LYS A 83 1.32 -12.71 -18.37
C LYS A 83 2.21 -13.95 -18.27
N VAL A 84 3.50 -13.71 -18.17
CA VAL A 84 4.47 -14.78 -17.89
C VAL A 84 4.44 -15.10 -16.40
N ASN A 85 4.35 -16.39 -16.08
CA ASN A 85 4.54 -16.84 -14.70
C ASN A 85 5.95 -16.52 -14.22
N ASP A 86 6.07 -16.15 -12.96
CA ASP A 86 7.33 -15.70 -12.36
C ASP A 86 7.63 -16.40 -11.04
N THR A 87 8.87 -16.26 -10.61
CA THR A 87 9.31 -16.63 -9.26
C THR A 87 9.81 -15.38 -8.55
N VAL A 88 9.08 -14.99 -7.52
CA VAL A 88 9.44 -13.88 -6.64
C VAL A 88 10.24 -14.42 -5.45
N ARG A 89 11.41 -13.84 -5.18
CA ARG A 89 12.32 -14.29 -4.13
C ARG A 89 12.52 -13.20 -3.10
N VAL A 90 12.43 -13.57 -1.84
CA VAL A 90 12.75 -12.70 -0.70
C VAL A 90 14.00 -13.23 -0.03
N LEU A 91 15.13 -12.55 -0.17
CA LEU A 91 16.37 -12.91 0.52
C LEU A 91 16.43 -12.21 1.87
N VAL A 92 16.60 -12.99 2.93
CA VAL A 92 16.80 -12.54 4.32
C VAL A 92 18.29 -12.69 4.68
N PRO A 93 19.11 -11.66 4.48
CA PRO A 93 20.57 -11.78 4.69
C PRO A 93 20.96 -11.92 6.15
N THR A 94 20.17 -11.34 7.07
CA THR A 94 20.42 -11.38 8.52
C THR A 94 19.12 -11.68 9.27
N ALA A 95 19.22 -12.41 10.38
CA ALA A 95 18.07 -12.69 11.24
C ALA A 95 17.63 -11.46 12.06
N ASN A 96 18.57 -10.57 12.40
CA ASN A 96 18.28 -9.31 13.09
C ASN A 96 17.76 -8.28 12.09
N ASN A 97 16.63 -7.63 12.43
CA ASN A 97 15.96 -6.66 11.56
C ASN A 97 15.70 -7.23 10.16
N ALA A 98 15.23 -8.47 10.09
CA ALA A 98 15.09 -9.22 8.86
C ALA A 98 14.30 -8.46 7.79
N SER A 99 13.20 -7.79 8.17
CA SER A 99 12.35 -7.04 7.23
C SER A 99 13.04 -5.82 6.62
N HIS A 100 13.88 -5.12 7.38
CA HIS A 100 14.60 -3.93 6.89
C HIS A 100 15.74 -4.29 5.94
N ASN A 101 16.33 -5.49 6.12
CA ASN A 101 17.48 -5.94 5.33
C ASN A 101 17.09 -6.90 4.21
N ALA A 102 15.83 -7.33 4.15
CA ALA A 102 15.37 -8.23 3.12
C ALA A 102 15.32 -7.52 1.75
N SER A 103 15.81 -8.21 0.72
CA SER A 103 15.65 -7.78 -0.67
C SER A 103 14.65 -8.66 -1.40
N ILE A 104 14.04 -8.12 -2.45
CA ILE A 104 13.15 -8.84 -3.34
C ILE A 104 13.73 -8.86 -4.74
N SER A 105 13.59 -9.98 -5.40
CA SER A 105 13.90 -10.14 -6.83
C SER A 105 12.82 -10.94 -7.56
N ASP A 106 12.65 -10.65 -8.83
CA ASP A 106 11.84 -11.39 -9.80
C ASP A 106 12.66 -11.69 -11.07
N HIS A 107 12.01 -12.05 -12.17
CA HIS A 107 12.69 -12.29 -13.44
C HIS A 107 13.42 -11.05 -14.00
N THR A 108 13.06 -9.83 -13.56
CA THR A 108 13.72 -8.58 -13.99
C THR A 108 14.96 -8.26 -13.18
N GLY A 109 15.20 -8.97 -12.09
CA GLY A 109 16.27 -8.76 -11.14
C GLY A 109 15.79 -8.25 -9.78
N GLU A 110 16.62 -7.47 -9.10
CA GLU A 110 16.24 -6.87 -7.81
C GLU A 110 15.18 -5.76 -7.99
N VAL A 111 14.09 -5.88 -7.22
CA VAL A 111 12.97 -4.93 -7.26
C VAL A 111 12.97 -4.04 -6.02
N PRO A 112 13.13 -2.72 -6.18
CA PRO A 112 13.03 -1.79 -5.06
C PRO A 112 11.58 -1.72 -4.58
N VAL A 113 11.33 -2.13 -3.34
CA VAL A 113 10.02 -2.04 -2.71
C VAL A 113 10.04 -0.94 -1.65
N PRO A 114 9.07 -0.03 -1.63
CA PRO A 114 9.01 1.05 -0.64
C PRO A 114 8.56 0.51 0.73
N ALA A 115 9.35 -0.41 1.30
CA ALA A 115 9.01 -1.06 2.56
C ALA A 115 9.12 -0.10 3.77
N GLY A 116 9.96 0.94 3.68
CA GLY A 116 10.21 1.85 4.78
C GLY A 116 10.62 1.09 6.04
N ASP A 117 10.07 1.49 7.19
CA ASP A 117 10.31 0.82 8.48
C ASP A 117 9.23 -0.23 8.82
N LEU A 118 8.51 -0.75 7.82
CA LEU A 118 7.46 -1.75 8.05
C LEU A 118 8.07 -3.11 8.41
N PRO A 119 7.61 -3.76 9.50
CA PRO A 119 8.15 -5.04 9.94
C PRO A 119 7.63 -6.24 9.15
N CYS A 120 6.72 -6.04 8.22
CA CYS A 120 6.09 -7.11 7.45
C CYS A 120 7.06 -7.79 6.46
N ASN A 121 6.66 -8.94 5.95
CA ASN A 121 7.33 -9.55 4.81
C ASN A 121 7.17 -8.64 3.59
N PRO A 122 8.25 -8.18 2.96
CA PRO A 122 8.19 -7.23 1.86
C PRO A 122 7.46 -7.76 0.62
N VAL A 123 7.26 -9.09 0.52
CA VAL A 123 6.47 -9.69 -0.57
C VAL A 123 5.02 -9.19 -0.60
N VAL A 124 4.46 -8.78 0.56
CA VAL A 124 3.11 -8.17 0.64
C VAL A 124 3.08 -6.84 -0.12
N LEU A 125 4.10 -6.02 0.09
CA LEU A 125 4.22 -4.72 -0.60
C LEU A 125 4.54 -4.91 -2.08
N TYR A 126 5.43 -5.84 -2.41
CA TYR A 126 5.75 -6.20 -3.79
C TYR A 126 4.46 -6.52 -4.57
N PHE A 127 3.65 -7.44 -4.06
CA PHE A 127 2.43 -7.87 -4.73
C PHE A 127 1.43 -6.71 -4.90
N LEU A 128 1.22 -5.92 -3.83
CA LEU A 128 0.31 -4.77 -3.89
C LEU A 128 0.79 -3.71 -4.88
N GLU A 129 2.08 -3.38 -4.88
CA GLU A 129 2.64 -2.39 -5.80
C GLU A 129 2.62 -2.88 -7.25
N HIS A 130 2.87 -4.18 -7.47
CA HIS A 130 2.76 -4.83 -8.78
C HIS A 130 1.33 -4.71 -9.33
N ASP A 131 0.34 -5.13 -8.56
CA ASP A 131 -1.07 -5.06 -8.93
C ASP A 131 -1.57 -3.62 -9.14
N ILE A 132 -1.16 -2.70 -8.28
CA ILE A 132 -1.51 -1.27 -8.40
C ILE A 132 -0.90 -0.65 -9.66
N ALA A 133 0.34 -1.03 -10.02
CA ALA A 133 0.95 -0.59 -11.27
C ALA A 133 0.19 -1.11 -12.48
N GLU A 134 -0.27 -2.36 -12.42
CA GLU A 134 -1.13 -2.92 -13.44
C GLU A 134 -2.47 -2.18 -13.55
N MET A 135 -3.14 -1.91 -12.43
CA MET A 135 -4.37 -1.12 -12.42
C MET A 135 -4.17 0.27 -13.03
N GLU A 136 -3.03 0.92 -12.79
CA GLU A 136 -2.67 2.18 -13.45
C GLU A 136 -2.59 2.02 -14.97
N GLN A 137 -1.88 1.00 -15.45
CA GLN A 137 -1.69 0.73 -16.88
C GLN A 137 -3.01 0.38 -17.59
N LEU A 138 -3.82 -0.48 -16.99
CA LEU A 138 -5.05 -0.98 -17.60
C LEU A 138 -6.20 0.04 -17.59
N THR A 139 -6.19 0.98 -16.65
CA THR A 139 -7.31 1.92 -16.47
C THR A 139 -6.97 3.37 -16.80
N GLY A 140 -5.69 3.70 -16.91
CA GLY A 140 -5.20 5.09 -16.99
C GLY A 140 -5.44 5.89 -15.71
N GLY A 141 -5.78 5.22 -14.61
CA GLY A 141 -5.95 5.83 -13.28
C GLY A 141 -4.60 6.16 -12.65
N GLN A 142 -4.62 6.95 -11.59
CA GLN A 142 -3.40 7.29 -10.86
C GLN A 142 -3.06 6.22 -9.82
N ARG A 143 -1.79 5.81 -9.73
CA ARG A 143 -1.28 4.85 -8.74
C ARG A 143 -1.72 5.19 -7.29
N ARG A 144 -1.56 6.46 -6.89
CA ARG A 144 -1.98 6.93 -5.55
C ARG A 144 -3.47 6.74 -5.27
N TYR A 145 -4.30 6.79 -6.31
CA TYR A 145 -5.73 6.54 -6.16
C TYR A 145 -5.99 5.10 -5.73
N PHE A 146 -5.43 4.13 -6.43
CA PHE A 146 -5.59 2.71 -6.12
C PHE A 146 -4.99 2.33 -4.78
N GLN A 147 -3.78 2.85 -4.45
CA GLN A 147 -3.18 2.71 -3.12
C GLN A 147 -4.13 3.20 -2.02
N LYS A 148 -4.74 4.39 -2.20
CA LYS A 148 -5.71 4.93 -1.25
C LYS A 148 -6.93 4.02 -1.10
N ARG A 149 -7.45 3.45 -2.19
CA ARG A 149 -8.62 2.56 -2.14
C ARG A 149 -8.32 1.27 -1.36
N VAL A 150 -7.17 0.65 -1.59
CA VAL A 150 -6.72 -0.51 -0.82
C VAL A 150 -6.59 -0.19 0.67
N ARG A 151 -5.98 0.94 1.01
CA ARG A 151 -5.85 1.39 2.41
C ARG A 151 -7.19 1.62 3.08
N ILE A 152 -8.14 2.28 2.39
CA ILE A 152 -9.51 2.49 2.90
C ILE A 152 -10.20 1.14 3.16
N ALA A 153 -10.08 0.18 2.25
CA ALA A 153 -10.70 -1.14 2.41
C ALA A 153 -10.12 -1.91 3.61
N LEU A 154 -8.82 -1.82 3.85
CA LEU A 154 -8.17 -2.42 5.03
C LEU A 154 -8.55 -1.71 6.32
N ALA A 155 -8.60 -0.38 6.31
CA ALA A 155 -9.01 0.43 7.47
C ALA A 155 -10.50 0.25 7.83
N ALA A 156 -11.33 -0.22 6.91
CA ALA A 156 -12.72 -0.57 7.17
C ALA A 156 -12.88 -1.82 8.05
N ASN A 157 -11.78 -2.36 8.56
CA ASN A 157 -11.74 -3.50 9.47
C ASN A 157 -12.38 -4.78 8.89
N PRO A 158 -11.93 -5.27 7.74
CA PRO A 158 -12.41 -6.52 7.19
C PRO A 158 -12.16 -7.68 8.19
N PRO A 159 -13.01 -8.71 8.22
CA PRO A 159 -12.87 -9.81 9.16
C PRO A 159 -11.61 -10.62 8.88
N ILE A 160 -10.95 -11.07 9.95
CA ILE A 160 -9.87 -12.06 9.88
C ILE A 160 -10.49 -13.43 10.18
N VAL A 161 -10.52 -14.31 9.18
CA VAL A 161 -11.16 -15.61 9.27
C VAL A 161 -10.10 -16.71 9.33
N GLN A 162 -10.25 -17.66 10.28
CA GLN A 162 -9.40 -18.85 10.33
C GLN A 162 -9.84 -19.83 9.24
N VAL A 163 -8.87 -20.29 8.45
CA VAL A 163 -9.09 -21.28 7.39
C VAL A 163 -7.98 -22.33 7.41
N ASN A 164 -8.23 -23.49 6.82
CA ASN A 164 -7.18 -24.46 6.54
C ASN A 164 -6.78 -24.34 5.08
N VAL A 165 -5.49 -24.28 4.80
CA VAL A 165 -4.93 -24.18 3.46
C VAL A 165 -3.90 -25.25 3.22
N ASN A 166 -3.76 -25.69 1.98
CA ASN A 166 -2.70 -26.63 1.61
C ASN A 166 -1.47 -25.81 1.17
N VAL A 167 -0.35 -26.04 1.83
CA VAL A 167 0.95 -25.49 1.47
C VAL A 167 1.90 -26.66 1.23
N ASN A 168 2.31 -26.85 -0.01
CA ASN A 168 3.23 -27.94 -0.41
C ASN A 168 2.77 -29.34 0.07
N GLY A 169 1.48 -29.64 -0.05
CA GLY A 169 0.89 -30.90 0.36
C GLY A 169 0.57 -31.02 1.85
N LYS A 170 0.92 -30.04 2.67
CA LYS A 170 0.61 -30.00 4.10
C LYS A 170 -0.57 -29.07 4.38
N GLN A 171 -1.54 -29.54 5.17
CA GLN A 171 -2.61 -28.69 5.70
C GLN A 171 -2.08 -27.84 6.85
N VAL A 172 -2.20 -26.52 6.73
CA VAL A 172 -1.82 -25.55 7.76
C VAL A 172 -2.97 -24.62 8.09
N LYS A 173 -3.01 -24.10 9.32
CA LYS A 173 -3.97 -23.08 9.72
C LYS A 173 -3.51 -21.72 9.20
N ALA A 174 -4.41 -20.98 8.57
CA ALA A 174 -4.13 -19.66 8.06
C ALA A 174 -5.19 -18.64 8.49
N ARG A 175 -4.77 -17.40 8.62
CA ARG A 175 -5.63 -16.24 8.80
C ARG A 175 -5.91 -15.63 7.44
N LYS A 176 -7.17 -15.64 7.02
CA LYS A 176 -7.63 -15.05 5.76
C LYS A 176 -8.14 -13.65 6.00
N VAL A 177 -7.66 -12.70 5.20
CA VAL A 177 -8.22 -11.34 5.04
C VAL A 177 -8.67 -11.20 3.60
N GLU A 178 -9.89 -10.69 3.40
CA GLU A 178 -10.45 -10.48 2.07
C GLU A 178 -10.97 -9.06 1.95
N ILE A 179 -10.65 -8.37 0.86
CA ILE A 179 -11.13 -7.02 0.57
C ILE A 179 -11.54 -6.86 -0.89
N GLN A 180 -12.48 -5.96 -1.13
CA GLN A 180 -12.88 -5.50 -2.46
C GLN A 180 -12.76 -3.96 -2.49
N PRO A 181 -11.57 -3.41 -2.73
CA PRO A 181 -11.28 -1.99 -2.52
C PRO A 181 -12.06 -1.06 -3.47
N TYR A 182 -12.56 -1.60 -4.57
CA TYR A 182 -13.23 -0.80 -5.60
C TYR A 182 -14.75 -0.95 -5.58
N LEU A 183 -15.29 -1.83 -4.72
CA LEU A 183 -16.73 -1.98 -4.56
C LEU A 183 -17.32 -0.68 -3.96
N GLY A 184 -18.34 -0.12 -4.62
CA GLY A 184 -18.90 1.18 -4.23
C GLY A 184 -17.97 2.38 -4.46
N ASP A 185 -17.00 2.25 -5.35
CA ASP A 185 -16.11 3.34 -5.72
C ASP A 185 -16.85 4.46 -6.46
N PRO A 186 -16.68 5.74 -6.07
CA PRO A 186 -17.33 6.86 -6.75
C PRO A 186 -16.90 7.04 -8.22
N ASN A 187 -15.75 6.49 -8.61
CA ASN A 187 -15.23 6.52 -9.97
C ASN A 187 -15.36 5.18 -10.70
N ALA A 188 -16.21 4.27 -10.22
CA ALA A 188 -16.38 2.92 -10.77
C ALA A 188 -16.64 2.90 -12.29
N GLN A 189 -17.33 3.92 -12.81
CA GLN A 189 -17.61 4.04 -14.26
C GLN A 189 -16.33 4.18 -15.12
N ARG A 190 -15.20 4.53 -14.54
CA ARG A 190 -13.91 4.66 -15.26
C ARG A 190 -13.19 3.32 -15.45
N PHE A 191 -13.54 2.33 -14.63
CA PHE A 191 -12.94 0.98 -14.66
C PHE A 191 -13.97 -0.10 -14.31
N PRO A 192 -15.11 -0.17 -15.03
CA PRO A 192 -16.26 -1.00 -14.65
C PRO A 192 -15.92 -2.48 -14.51
N GLN A 193 -14.96 -2.98 -15.28
CA GLN A 193 -14.54 -4.37 -15.24
C GLN A 193 -13.80 -4.78 -13.97
N TYR A 194 -13.24 -3.82 -13.22
CA TYR A 194 -12.44 -4.07 -12.02
C TYR A 194 -13.18 -3.74 -10.72
N VAL A 195 -14.41 -3.23 -10.78
CA VAL A 195 -15.16 -2.77 -9.59
C VAL A 195 -15.32 -3.88 -8.56
N ALA A 196 -15.54 -5.11 -9.01
CA ALA A 196 -15.69 -6.28 -8.14
C ALA A 196 -14.37 -7.01 -7.87
N LYS A 197 -13.20 -6.46 -8.27
CA LYS A 197 -11.90 -7.08 -8.02
C LYS A 197 -11.72 -7.36 -6.53
N ARG A 198 -11.35 -8.60 -6.21
CA ARG A 198 -11.17 -9.11 -4.85
C ARG A 198 -9.70 -9.42 -4.59
N TYR A 199 -9.25 -9.11 -3.40
CA TYR A 199 -7.93 -9.44 -2.88
C TYR A 199 -8.11 -10.37 -1.69
N THR A 200 -7.37 -11.46 -1.67
CA THR A 200 -7.34 -12.42 -0.59
C THR A 200 -5.90 -12.59 -0.10
N PHE A 201 -5.69 -12.39 1.19
CA PHE A 201 -4.39 -12.57 1.84
C PHE A 201 -4.50 -13.74 2.82
N LEU A 202 -3.56 -14.68 2.73
CA LEU A 202 -3.48 -15.86 3.61
C LEU A 202 -2.15 -15.84 4.37
N PHE A 203 -2.25 -15.70 5.68
CA PHE A 203 -1.10 -15.71 6.59
C PHE A 203 -1.12 -16.97 7.44
N ALA A 204 -0.02 -17.73 7.43
CA ALA A 204 0.13 -18.95 8.20
C ALA A 204 1.43 -18.94 9.00
N ASP A 205 1.31 -19.05 10.33
CA ASP A 205 2.47 -18.98 11.23
C ASP A 205 3.45 -20.17 11.05
N GLU A 206 2.96 -21.28 10.47
CA GLU A 206 3.78 -22.44 10.13
C GLU A 206 4.59 -22.27 8.83
N VAL A 207 4.32 -21.21 8.07
CA VAL A 207 5.02 -20.93 6.80
C VAL A 207 6.16 -19.93 7.09
N PRO A 208 7.40 -20.24 6.69
CA PRO A 208 8.50 -19.29 6.80
C PRO A 208 8.16 -17.97 6.11
N GLY A 209 8.34 -16.86 6.82
CA GLY A 209 7.95 -15.55 6.31
C GLY A 209 6.47 -15.21 6.45
N GLY A 210 5.66 -16.09 7.06
CA GLY A 210 4.28 -15.84 7.47
C GLY A 210 3.24 -15.75 6.35
N VAL A 211 3.65 -15.51 5.11
CA VAL A 211 2.76 -15.35 3.94
C VAL A 211 2.66 -16.67 3.20
N SER A 212 1.49 -17.32 3.22
CA SER A 212 1.26 -18.55 2.45
C SER A 212 0.78 -18.28 1.03
N GLN A 213 -0.11 -17.29 0.86
CA GLN A 213 -0.63 -16.91 -0.44
C GLN A 213 -1.17 -15.48 -0.45
N ILE A 214 -1.03 -14.80 -1.57
CA ILE A 214 -1.78 -13.58 -1.89
C ILE A 214 -2.44 -13.81 -3.25
N HIS A 215 -3.71 -13.47 -3.36
CA HIS A 215 -4.48 -13.73 -4.56
C HIS A 215 -5.34 -12.52 -4.90
N THR A 216 -5.37 -12.14 -6.19
CA THR A 216 -6.35 -11.20 -6.71
C THR A 216 -7.16 -11.86 -7.82
N GLU A 217 -8.42 -11.46 -7.94
CA GLU A 217 -9.29 -11.96 -8.99
C GLU A 217 -10.33 -10.92 -9.40
N VAL A 218 -10.59 -10.90 -10.69
CA VAL A 218 -11.71 -10.19 -11.29
C VAL A 218 -12.74 -11.24 -11.66
N PRO A 219 -13.95 -11.20 -11.11
CA PRO A 219 -14.94 -12.23 -11.37
C PRO A 219 -15.32 -12.30 -12.83
N GLY A 220 -15.81 -13.45 -13.24
CA GLY A 220 -16.51 -13.65 -14.50
C GLY A 220 -17.84 -12.95 -14.56
N ASP A 221 -18.66 -13.30 -15.56
CA ASP A 221 -19.99 -12.73 -15.74
C ASP A 221 -20.87 -12.99 -14.50
N ASN A 222 -21.75 -12.03 -14.19
CA ASN A 222 -22.64 -12.10 -13.02
C ASN A 222 -21.92 -12.23 -11.67
N ASN A 223 -20.71 -11.67 -11.54
CA ASN A 223 -19.86 -11.77 -10.34
C ASN A 223 -19.48 -13.22 -9.97
N ASP A 224 -19.28 -14.08 -10.97
CA ASP A 224 -18.83 -15.46 -10.75
C ASP A 224 -17.36 -15.52 -10.40
N PHE A 225 -17.06 -15.74 -9.11
CA PHE A 225 -15.72 -15.95 -8.60
C PHE A 225 -15.23 -17.39 -8.72
N ALA A 226 -16.10 -18.35 -9.09
CA ALA A 226 -15.66 -19.72 -9.37
C ALA A 226 -14.94 -19.79 -10.74
N HIS A 227 -15.28 -18.89 -11.64
CA HIS A 227 -14.67 -18.78 -12.96
C HIS A 227 -14.20 -17.33 -13.19
N PRO A 228 -13.14 -16.88 -12.52
CA PRO A 228 -12.64 -15.52 -12.63
C PRO A 228 -12.14 -15.27 -14.06
N ARG A 229 -12.41 -14.07 -14.57
CA ARG A 229 -11.92 -13.64 -15.88
C ARG A 229 -10.42 -13.32 -15.87
N ILE A 230 -9.94 -12.80 -14.75
CA ILE A 230 -8.53 -12.49 -14.49
C ILE A 230 -8.24 -12.95 -13.07
N ALA A 231 -7.14 -13.64 -12.87
CA ALA A 231 -6.66 -13.97 -11.54
C ALA A 231 -5.13 -13.91 -11.51
N GLU A 232 -4.58 -13.54 -10.37
CA GLU A 232 -3.17 -13.58 -10.11
C GLU A 232 -2.93 -14.11 -8.70
N THR A 233 -2.03 -15.07 -8.59
CA THR A 233 -1.76 -15.77 -7.34
C THR A 233 -0.26 -15.81 -7.08
N LEU A 234 0.14 -15.26 -5.94
CA LEU A 234 1.48 -15.42 -5.38
C LEU A 234 1.39 -16.46 -4.27
N SER A 235 2.14 -17.57 -4.37
CA SER A 235 2.09 -18.68 -3.42
C SER A 235 3.47 -19.06 -2.93
N PHE A 236 3.63 -19.25 -1.62
CA PHE A 236 4.87 -19.74 -1.03
C PHE A 236 5.22 -21.13 -1.58
N GLN A 237 6.49 -21.30 -1.98
CA GLN A 237 7.01 -22.56 -2.51
C GLN A 237 8.05 -23.21 -1.59
N ALA A 238 9.06 -22.45 -1.20
CA ALA A 238 10.18 -22.99 -0.44
C ALA A 238 10.88 -21.93 0.41
N ALA A 239 11.58 -22.39 1.44
CA ALA A 239 12.62 -21.64 2.13
C ALA A 239 13.94 -22.36 1.90
N VAL A 240 14.87 -21.69 1.22
CA VAL A 240 16.17 -22.27 0.82
C VAL A 240 17.26 -21.53 1.55
N HIS A 241 18.08 -22.27 2.31
CA HIS A 241 19.26 -21.69 2.93
C HIS A 241 20.36 -21.50 1.90
N LYS A 242 20.80 -20.26 1.68
CA LYS A 242 21.90 -19.93 0.78
C LYS A 242 23.20 -20.00 1.56
N LEU A 243 24.11 -20.89 1.17
CA LEU A 243 25.46 -20.84 1.70
C LEU A 243 26.12 -19.53 1.23
N PRO A 244 26.88 -18.82 2.09
CA PRO A 244 27.64 -17.68 1.63
C PRO A 244 28.55 -18.12 0.48
N SER A 245 28.50 -17.40 -0.64
CA SER A 245 29.44 -17.63 -1.74
C SER A 245 30.86 -17.57 -1.19
N PRO A 246 31.76 -18.53 -1.48
CA PRO A 246 33.13 -18.44 -1.04
C PRO A 246 33.68 -17.10 -1.56
N GLN A 247 34.01 -16.22 -0.59
CA GLN A 247 34.69 -14.96 -0.94
C GLN A 247 35.95 -15.37 -1.69
N GLY A 248 36.04 -14.96 -2.96
CA GLY A 248 37.21 -15.22 -3.76
C GLY A 248 38.44 -14.76 -2.97
N THR A 249 39.34 -15.69 -2.70
CA THR A 249 40.63 -15.40 -2.06
C THR A 249 41.23 -14.21 -2.80
N PRO A 250 41.61 -13.11 -2.12
CA PRO A 250 42.26 -12.01 -2.81
C PRO A 250 43.48 -12.55 -3.58
N ALA A 251 43.53 -12.25 -4.87
CA ALA A 251 44.63 -12.68 -5.71
C ALA A 251 45.93 -12.28 -5.04
N ALA A 252 46.82 -13.25 -4.80
CA ALA A 252 48.12 -12.99 -4.23
C ALA A 252 48.81 -11.92 -5.07
N PRO A 253 49.47 -10.92 -4.44
CA PRO A 253 50.22 -9.90 -5.18
C PRO A 253 51.25 -10.58 -6.09
N PRO A 254 51.48 -10.08 -7.33
CA PRO A 254 52.45 -10.68 -8.22
C PRO A 254 53.85 -10.71 -7.60
N PRO A 255 54.62 -11.77 -7.78
CA PRO A 255 55.94 -11.85 -7.22
C PRO A 255 56.81 -10.70 -7.78
N ASN A 256 57.46 -9.97 -6.84
CA ASN A 256 58.40 -8.91 -7.19
C ASN A 256 59.49 -9.48 -8.13
N GLY A 257 59.45 -9.04 -9.38
CA GLY A 257 60.53 -9.35 -10.31
C GLY A 257 61.89 -8.82 -9.83
N PRO A 258 63.00 -9.45 -10.25
CA PRO A 258 64.32 -9.11 -9.78
C PRO A 258 64.67 -7.66 -10.14
N ARG A 259 65.09 -6.89 -9.10
CA ARG A 259 65.63 -5.55 -9.29
C ARG A 259 66.96 -5.65 -10.02
N ALA A 260 67.01 -5.21 -11.24
CA ALA A 260 68.25 -5.05 -11.96
C ALA A 260 69.09 -3.94 -11.28
N SER A 261 70.20 -4.32 -10.72
CA SER A 261 71.24 -3.41 -10.25
C SER A 261 72.04 -2.85 -11.44
N ARG A 262 72.11 -1.54 -11.50
CA ARG A 262 73.16 -0.79 -12.19
C ARG A 262 73.68 0.26 -11.26
#